data_10a37e33a50d5c8bbd7a037c8bf6fcf8
#
_entry.id   10a37e33a50d5c8bbd7a037c8bf6fcf8
#
_cell.length_a   1.000
_cell.length_b   1.000
_cell.length_c   1.000
_cell.angle_alpha   90.00
_cell.angle_beta   90.00
_cell.angle_gamma   90.00
#
_symmetry.space_group_name_H-M   'P 1'
#
loop_
_entity.id
_entity.type
_entity.pdbx_description
1 polymer ?
#
loop_
_entity_poly.entity_id
_entity_poly.type
_entity_poly.pdbx_seq_one_letter_code
_entity_poly.pdbx_strand_id
1 'polypeptide(L)'
;MAEPKRMAARRVGRAMETTTHAAVEARRIRLQAEWERIVRVLVEQYNPECVILYGSFAHGGIHEWSDLDLCVIKRTEKRFIERLEEVGLLTLPCVGCQILVYTPEELEAVKRQGHYFFVDEILGKGKMLYERGKAEAS
;
A
#
# COMPACT_ATOMS: atom_id res chain seq x y z
N MET A 1 -22.96 -28.58 -28.87
CA MET A 1 -21.82 -27.62 -28.90
C MET A 1 -21.80 -26.72 -27.69
N ALA A 2 -22.95 -26.23 -27.23
CA ALA A 2 -22.98 -25.37 -26.06
C ALA A 2 -22.74 -26.10 -24.74
N GLU A 3 -23.20 -27.35 -24.62
CA GLU A 3 -23.10 -28.12 -23.38
C GLU A 3 -21.65 -28.44 -22.95
N PRO A 4 -20.76 -28.88 -23.82
CA PRO A 4 -19.39 -29.11 -23.43
C PRO A 4 -18.72 -27.82 -22.92
N LYS A 5 -19.04 -26.68 -23.51
CA LYS A 5 -18.52 -25.41 -23.06
C LYS A 5 -19.05 -25.03 -21.69
N ARG A 6 -20.35 -25.33 -21.42
CA ARG A 6 -20.94 -25.07 -20.11
C ARG A 6 -20.31 -25.92 -19.02
N MET A 7 -20.09 -27.22 -19.32
CA MET A 7 -19.43 -28.11 -18.37
C MET A 7 -17.98 -27.67 -18.12
N ALA A 8 -17.28 -27.30 -19.17
CA ALA A 8 -15.93 -26.78 -19.03
C ALA A 8 -15.92 -25.49 -18.19
N ALA A 9 -16.90 -24.62 -18.41
CA ALA A 9 -17.02 -23.38 -17.64
C ALA A 9 -17.26 -23.66 -16.15
N ARG A 10 -18.06 -24.65 -15.81
CA ARG A 10 -18.29 -25.02 -14.40
C ARG A 10 -17.03 -25.55 -13.75
N ARG A 11 -16.27 -26.38 -14.44
CA ARG A 11 -15.00 -26.90 -13.94
C ARG A 11 -14.00 -25.77 -13.78
N VAL A 12 -13.95 -24.89 -14.76
CA VAL A 12 -13.09 -23.72 -14.71
C VAL A 12 -13.49 -22.84 -13.53
N GLY A 13 -14.80 -22.68 -13.28
CA GLY A 13 -15.29 -21.92 -12.15
C GLY A 13 -14.80 -22.44 -10.81
N ARG A 14 -14.87 -23.77 -10.61
CA ARG A 14 -14.35 -24.37 -9.38
C ARG A 14 -12.85 -24.23 -9.26
N ALA A 15 -12.14 -24.47 -10.36
CA ALA A 15 -10.70 -24.30 -10.39
C ALA A 15 -10.32 -22.83 -10.13
N MET A 16 -11.12 -21.90 -10.67
CA MET A 16 -10.89 -20.47 -10.44
C MET A 16 -11.13 -20.07 -8.99
N GLU A 17 -12.11 -20.64 -8.31
CA GLU A 17 -12.34 -20.37 -6.89
C GLU A 17 -11.13 -20.80 -6.07
N THR A 18 -10.62 -22.02 -6.28
CA THR A 18 -9.44 -22.51 -5.60
C THR A 18 -8.21 -21.68 -5.99
N THR A 19 -8.07 -21.37 -7.28
CA THR A 19 -6.97 -20.56 -7.79
C THR A 19 -7.04 -19.15 -7.25
N THR A 20 -8.24 -18.56 -7.15
CA THR A 20 -8.42 -17.22 -6.61
C THR A 20 -8.00 -17.17 -5.15
N HIS A 21 -8.36 -18.18 -4.35
CA HIS A 21 -7.95 -18.24 -2.97
C HIS A 21 -6.42 -18.32 -2.85
N ALA A 22 -5.80 -19.20 -3.61
CA ALA A 22 -4.34 -19.33 -3.65
C ALA A 22 -3.68 -18.07 -4.19
N ALA A 23 -4.31 -17.44 -5.20
CA ALA A 23 -3.81 -16.20 -5.78
C ALA A 23 -3.87 -15.04 -4.79
N VAL A 24 -4.92 -14.96 -3.98
CA VAL A 24 -5.04 -13.94 -2.94
C VAL A 24 -3.94 -14.12 -1.90
N GLU A 25 -3.70 -15.35 -1.46
CA GLU A 25 -2.64 -15.62 -0.48
C GLU A 25 -1.26 -15.31 -1.05
N ALA A 26 -1.00 -15.72 -2.29
CA ALA A 26 0.26 -15.39 -2.95
C ALA A 26 0.43 -13.88 -3.09
N ARG A 27 -0.65 -13.17 -3.40
CA ARG A 27 -0.63 -11.71 -3.51
C ARG A 27 -0.30 -11.08 -2.16
N ARG A 28 -0.92 -11.57 -1.09
CA ARG A 28 -0.66 -11.06 0.25
C ARG A 28 0.80 -11.19 0.64
N ILE A 29 1.37 -12.36 0.40
CA ILE A 29 2.79 -12.62 0.69
C ILE A 29 3.68 -11.69 -0.13
N ARG A 30 3.36 -11.52 -1.41
CA ARG A 30 4.13 -10.67 -2.29
C ARG A 30 4.05 -9.20 -1.87
N LEU A 31 2.86 -8.72 -1.53
CA LEU A 31 2.69 -7.34 -1.10
C LEU A 31 3.40 -7.08 0.21
N GLN A 32 3.36 -8.03 1.13
CA GLN A 32 4.07 -7.89 2.40
C GLN A 32 5.58 -7.82 2.20
N ALA A 33 6.13 -8.71 1.40
CA ALA A 33 7.57 -8.68 1.09
C ALA A 33 7.96 -7.36 0.44
N GLU A 34 7.11 -6.84 -0.44
CA GLU A 34 7.39 -5.62 -1.16
C GLU A 34 7.31 -4.38 -0.26
N TRP A 35 6.28 -4.28 0.61
CA TRP A 35 6.22 -3.11 1.49
C TRP A 35 7.36 -3.11 2.50
N GLU A 36 7.78 -4.29 2.94
CA GLU A 36 8.93 -4.40 3.86
C GLU A 36 10.20 -3.89 3.18
N ARG A 37 10.40 -4.25 1.91
CA ARG A 37 11.53 -3.76 1.12
C ARG A 37 11.46 -2.26 0.92
N ILE A 38 10.30 -1.74 0.53
CA ILE A 38 10.10 -0.31 0.28
C ILE A 38 10.35 0.49 1.55
N VAL A 39 9.82 0.05 2.69
CA VAL A 39 10.04 0.73 3.97
C VAL A 39 11.52 0.79 4.29
N ARG A 40 12.24 -0.33 4.09
CA ARG A 40 13.68 -0.38 4.35
C ARG A 40 14.43 0.64 3.50
N VAL A 41 14.12 0.70 2.21
CA VAL A 41 14.75 1.66 1.30
C VAL A 41 14.45 3.09 1.73
N LEU A 42 13.20 3.38 2.07
CA LEU A 42 12.80 4.71 2.50
C LEU A 42 13.49 5.12 3.80
N VAL A 43 13.56 4.22 4.76
CA VAL A 43 14.23 4.50 6.04
C VAL A 43 15.71 4.79 5.83
N GLU A 44 16.37 4.01 4.98
CA GLU A 44 17.80 4.14 4.74
C GLU A 44 18.15 5.33 3.85
N GLN A 45 17.34 5.62 2.85
CA GLN A 45 17.71 6.58 1.80
C GLN A 45 16.84 7.83 1.74
N TYR A 46 15.69 7.82 2.37
CA TYR A 46 14.77 8.97 2.31
C TYR A 46 14.56 9.64 3.65
N ASN A 47 14.81 8.95 4.74
CA ASN A 47 14.71 9.48 6.11
C ASN A 47 13.33 10.09 6.41
N PRO A 48 12.25 9.31 6.28
CA PRO A 48 10.90 9.83 6.56
C PRO A 48 10.61 9.96 8.05
N GLU A 49 9.61 10.77 8.40
CA GLU A 49 9.09 10.83 9.76
C GLU A 49 8.32 9.56 10.09
N CYS A 50 7.47 9.11 9.18
CA CYS A 50 6.75 7.86 9.33
C CYS A 50 6.27 7.34 7.98
N VAL A 51 5.88 6.06 7.96
CA VAL A 51 5.31 5.39 6.79
C VAL A 51 4.06 4.65 7.24
N ILE A 52 2.94 4.90 6.59
CA ILE A 52 1.64 4.34 6.94
C ILE A 52 1.12 3.50 5.78
N LEU A 53 0.72 2.27 6.06
CA LEU A 53 0.03 1.41 5.10
C LEU A 53 -1.47 1.66 5.22
N TYR A 54 -2.13 1.96 4.10
CA TYR A 54 -3.57 2.17 4.11
C TYR A 54 -4.22 1.40 2.95
N GLY A 55 -5.51 1.57 2.78
CA GLY A 55 -6.24 0.92 1.70
C GLY A 55 -6.59 -0.53 2.02
N SER A 56 -6.96 -1.30 1.00
CA SER A 56 -7.50 -2.65 1.18
C SER A 56 -6.54 -3.60 1.89
N PHE A 57 -5.24 -3.51 1.61
CA PHE A 57 -4.27 -4.39 2.24
C PHE A 57 -4.21 -4.17 3.76
N ALA A 58 -4.31 -2.92 4.20
CA ALA A 58 -4.27 -2.58 5.62
C ALA A 58 -5.48 -3.11 6.38
N HIS A 59 -6.63 -3.21 5.71
CA HIS A 59 -7.89 -3.66 6.32
C HIS A 59 -8.14 -5.16 6.21
N GLY A 60 -7.25 -5.89 5.55
CA GLY A 60 -7.47 -7.30 5.31
C GLY A 60 -8.43 -7.60 4.17
N GLY A 61 -8.88 -6.59 3.42
CA GLY A 61 -9.76 -6.77 2.27
C GLY A 61 -8.98 -7.07 1.00
N ILE A 62 -8.04 -7.99 1.07
CA ILE A 62 -7.13 -8.31 -0.02
C ILE A 62 -7.82 -9.17 -1.07
N HIS A 63 -7.56 -8.87 -2.33
CA HIS A 63 -7.93 -9.72 -3.45
C HIS A 63 -6.72 -9.86 -4.39
N GLU A 64 -6.84 -10.72 -5.40
CA GLU A 64 -5.70 -11.06 -6.25
C GLU A 64 -5.11 -9.87 -7.03
N TRP A 65 -5.86 -8.78 -7.14
CA TRP A 65 -5.43 -7.57 -7.84
C TRP A 65 -5.13 -6.39 -6.89
N SER A 66 -5.09 -6.65 -5.59
CA SER A 66 -4.81 -5.60 -4.62
C SER A 66 -3.42 -5.00 -4.83
N ASP A 67 -3.34 -3.68 -4.65
CA ASP A 67 -2.10 -2.93 -4.73
C ASP A 67 -1.69 -2.44 -3.35
N LEU A 68 -0.48 -1.91 -3.24
CA LEU A 68 0.00 -1.27 -2.03
C LEU A 68 -0.35 0.22 -2.05
N ASP A 69 -0.86 0.70 -0.93
CA ASP A 69 -1.10 2.12 -0.72
C ASP A 69 -0.31 2.56 0.51
N LEU A 70 0.69 3.40 0.28
CA LEU A 70 1.56 3.89 1.34
C LEU A 70 1.48 5.42 1.43
N CYS A 71 1.44 5.91 2.65
CA CYS A 71 1.51 7.34 2.92
C CYS A 71 2.76 7.61 3.73
N VAL A 72 3.62 8.46 3.21
CA VAL A 72 4.91 8.81 3.83
C VAL A 72 4.81 10.25 4.33
N ILE A 73 5.21 10.47 5.57
CA ILE A 73 5.33 11.82 6.11
C ILE A 73 6.81 12.19 6.12
N LYS A 74 7.13 13.30 5.47
CA LYS A 74 8.51 13.70 5.25
C LYS A 74 8.63 15.22 5.23
N ARG A 75 9.59 15.75 5.97
CA ARG A 75 9.91 17.17 5.88
C ARG A 75 10.67 17.42 4.60
N THR A 76 10.12 18.23 3.72
CA THR A 76 10.72 18.54 2.42
C THR A 76 10.14 19.83 1.88
N GLU A 77 10.95 20.54 1.10
CA GLU A 77 10.50 21.74 0.39
C GLU A 77 10.11 21.43 -1.06
N LYS A 78 10.32 20.18 -1.48
CA LYS A 78 9.95 19.77 -2.83
C LYS A 78 8.45 19.77 -3.02
N ARG A 79 8.02 20.06 -4.25
CA ARG A 79 6.59 20.00 -4.60
C ARG A 79 6.08 18.57 -4.56
N PHE A 80 4.80 18.43 -4.40
CA PHE A 80 4.16 17.11 -4.27
C PHE A 80 4.57 16.16 -5.39
N ILE A 81 4.50 16.61 -6.65
CA ILE A 81 4.84 15.76 -7.79
C ILE A 81 6.31 15.35 -7.79
N GLU A 82 7.19 16.24 -7.36
CA GLU A 82 8.61 15.93 -7.26
C GLU A 82 8.89 14.87 -6.21
N ARG A 83 8.12 14.89 -5.12
CA ARG A 83 8.22 13.87 -4.07
C ARG A 83 7.83 12.50 -4.59
N LEU A 84 6.76 12.43 -5.38
CA LEU A 84 6.31 11.17 -5.97
C LEU A 84 7.36 10.59 -6.91
N GLU A 85 7.97 11.44 -7.74
CA GLU A 85 9.03 11.01 -8.63
C GLU A 85 10.24 10.50 -7.85
N GLU A 86 10.61 11.21 -6.80
CA GLU A 86 11.76 10.85 -5.97
C GLU A 86 11.58 9.49 -5.30
N VAL A 87 10.45 9.27 -4.64
CA VAL A 87 10.23 7.99 -3.97
C VAL A 87 10.05 6.86 -4.96
N GLY A 88 9.45 7.14 -6.13
CA GLY A 88 9.32 6.15 -7.18
C GLY A 88 10.67 5.67 -7.68
N LEU A 89 11.59 6.59 -7.91
CA LEU A 89 12.94 6.26 -8.36
C LEU A 89 13.76 5.53 -7.28
N LEU A 90 13.60 5.94 -6.03
CA LEU A 90 14.31 5.29 -4.92
C LEU A 90 13.84 3.85 -4.71
N THR A 91 12.54 3.61 -4.79
CA THR A 91 11.96 2.33 -4.41
C THR A 91 11.76 1.37 -5.57
N LEU A 92 11.52 1.89 -6.77
CA LEU A 92 11.26 1.08 -7.97
C LEU A 92 10.34 -0.10 -7.67
N PRO A 93 9.06 0.15 -7.33
CA PRO A 93 8.18 -0.92 -6.89
C PRO A 93 8.00 -2.02 -7.94
N CYS A 94 7.95 -3.27 -7.47
CA CYS A 94 7.75 -4.45 -8.31
C CYS A 94 6.29 -4.87 -8.39
N VAL A 95 5.42 -4.19 -7.65
CA VAL A 95 3.97 -4.43 -7.65
C VAL A 95 3.28 -3.09 -7.86
N GLY A 96 1.99 -3.11 -8.17
CA GLY A 96 1.21 -1.89 -8.20
C GLY A 96 1.30 -1.20 -6.84
N CYS A 97 1.73 0.05 -6.83
CA CYS A 97 2.00 0.74 -5.59
C CYS A 97 1.77 2.24 -5.75
N GLN A 98 0.99 2.81 -4.85
CA GLN A 98 0.83 4.24 -4.77
C GLN A 98 1.50 4.72 -3.49
N ILE A 99 2.47 5.61 -3.63
CA ILE A 99 3.16 6.18 -2.48
C ILE A 99 2.90 7.69 -2.47
N LEU A 100 2.12 8.13 -1.50
CA LEU A 100 1.85 9.56 -1.29
C LEU A 100 2.84 10.10 -0.28
N VAL A 101 3.31 11.31 -0.48
CA VAL A 101 4.26 11.94 0.44
C VAL A 101 3.71 13.30 0.87
N TYR A 102 3.46 13.44 2.16
CA TYR A 102 2.97 14.68 2.77
C TYR A 102 3.98 15.21 3.77
N THR A 103 4.04 16.52 3.91
CA THR A 103 4.82 17.13 4.98
C THR A 103 4.00 17.12 6.28
N PRO A 104 4.66 17.23 7.45
CA PRO A 104 3.91 17.35 8.70
C PRO A 104 2.94 18.53 8.71
N GLU A 105 3.29 19.63 8.07
CA GLU A 105 2.43 20.82 7.99
C GLU A 105 1.21 20.55 7.13
N GLU A 106 1.37 19.84 6.03
CA GLU A 106 0.25 19.43 5.17
C GLU A 106 -0.68 18.49 5.93
N LEU A 107 -0.12 17.56 6.71
CA LEU A 107 -0.90 16.64 7.52
C LEU A 107 -1.78 17.39 8.52
N GLU A 108 -1.21 18.37 9.20
CA GLU A 108 -1.95 19.19 10.16
C GLU A 108 -3.06 20.00 9.47
N ALA A 109 -2.76 20.53 8.28
CA ALA A 109 -3.74 21.27 7.50
C ALA A 109 -4.93 20.37 7.10
N VAL A 110 -4.65 19.15 6.66
CA VAL A 110 -5.68 18.19 6.29
C VAL A 110 -6.56 17.85 7.49
N LYS A 111 -5.96 17.64 8.65
CA LYS A 111 -6.72 17.36 9.88
C LYS A 111 -7.63 18.52 10.25
N ARG A 112 -7.14 19.76 10.18
CA ARG A 112 -7.92 20.94 10.53
C ARG A 112 -9.08 21.17 9.56
N GLN A 113 -8.86 20.85 8.27
CA GLN A 113 -9.88 21.02 7.24
C GLN A 113 -10.94 19.94 7.27
N GLY A 114 -10.73 18.87 8.05
CA GLY A 114 -11.69 17.80 8.18
C GLY A 114 -11.86 16.97 6.91
N HIS A 115 -10.78 16.70 6.20
CA HIS A 115 -10.83 15.84 5.02
C HIS A 115 -11.02 14.39 5.47
N TYR A 116 -12.26 13.95 5.53
CA TYR A 116 -12.62 12.67 6.12
C TYR A 116 -11.96 11.47 5.47
N PHE A 117 -11.79 11.48 4.15
CA PHE A 117 -11.13 10.37 3.48
C PHE A 117 -9.72 10.18 4.03
N PHE A 118 -8.94 11.24 4.07
CA PHE A 118 -7.56 11.17 4.52
C PHE A 118 -7.50 10.78 5.99
N VAL A 119 -8.29 11.47 6.81
CA VAL A 119 -8.27 11.24 8.26
C VAL A 119 -8.73 9.81 8.58
N ASP A 120 -9.84 9.37 8.00
CA ASP A 120 -10.43 8.07 8.30
C ASP A 120 -9.61 6.92 7.68
N GLU A 121 -9.31 6.99 6.39
CA GLU A 121 -8.64 5.90 5.68
C GLU A 121 -7.17 5.78 6.04
N ILE A 122 -6.47 6.88 6.16
CA ILE A 122 -5.03 6.84 6.37
C ILE A 122 -4.68 6.89 7.84
N LEU A 123 -5.17 7.90 8.56
CA LEU A 123 -4.80 8.06 9.97
C LEU A 123 -5.61 7.18 10.90
N GLY A 124 -6.90 6.98 10.60
CA GLY A 124 -7.79 6.20 11.47
C GLY A 124 -7.64 4.70 11.28
N LYS A 125 -7.63 4.25 10.03
CA LYS A 125 -7.60 2.82 9.70
C LYS A 125 -6.26 2.32 9.22
N GLY A 126 -5.33 3.22 8.91
CA GLY A 126 -4.01 2.86 8.42
C GLY A 126 -3.18 2.18 9.49
N LYS A 127 -2.15 1.47 9.01
CA LYS A 127 -1.22 0.74 9.86
C LYS A 127 0.12 1.44 9.83
N MET A 128 0.63 1.85 10.99
CA MET A 128 1.96 2.48 11.09
C MET A 128 3.03 1.41 10.87
N LEU A 129 3.75 1.50 9.75
CA LEU A 129 4.81 0.57 9.44
C LEU A 129 6.16 1.03 10.00
N TYR A 130 6.36 2.33 10.08
CA TYR A 130 7.59 2.92 10.59
C TYR A 130 7.28 4.27 11.20
N GLU A 131 7.86 4.55 12.34
CA GLU A 131 7.82 5.85 12.99
C GLU A 131 9.21 6.16 13.53
N ARG A 132 9.74 7.30 13.13
CA ARG A 132 11.09 7.68 13.53
C ARG A 132 11.20 7.73 15.05
N GLY A 133 12.25 7.14 15.58
CA GLY A 133 12.51 7.12 17.02
C GLY A 133 11.84 5.97 17.75
N LYS A 134 10.98 5.19 17.07
CA LYS A 134 10.27 4.06 17.70
C LYS A 134 10.52 2.73 17.01
N ALA A 135 11.19 2.74 15.84
CA ALA A 135 11.36 1.55 15.03
C ALA A 135 12.14 0.45 15.73
N GLU A 136 13.12 0.82 16.52
CA GLU A 136 14.00 -0.12 17.20
C GLU A 136 13.31 -0.86 18.34
N ALA A 137 12.20 -0.35 18.81
CA ALA A 137 11.43 -0.99 19.88
C ALA A 137 10.69 -2.23 19.39
N SER A 138 10.53 -2.37 18.10
CA SER A 138 9.78 -3.50 17.53
C SER A 138 10.65 -4.63 16.97
#